data_e2cbb3cbe20ba544cc14761c2c14aa2f
#
_entry.id   e2cbb3cbe20ba544cc14761c2c14aa2f
#
_cell.length_a   1.000
_cell.length_b   1.000
_cell.length_c   1.000
_cell.angle_alpha   90.00
_cell.angle_beta   90.00
_cell.angle_gamma   90.00
#
_symmetry.space_group_name_H-M   'P 1'
#
loop_
_entity.id
_entity.type
_entity.pdbx_description
1 polymer ?
#
loop_
_entity_poly.entity_id
_entity_poly.type
_entity_poly.pdbx_seq_one_letter_code
_entity_poly.pdbx_strand_id
1 'polypeptide(L)'
;MAANLDYAFLVMSLNDNFNLNRALRYAATVLQEGIQPVAVLTKADLCENVESLKMQFKKMLPQIKVHAVSALTGDGMDELNEYLKSGITIALLGSSGVGKSTLVNALAGTEVMKTGEIREKDAKGRHTTTYRNMIELPSGVIVIDTPGMREIGLCDVDEGLDDTFEDIAELAAKCRFRDCTHTNEPRCAVRQAIENGSLSQERF
;
A
#
# COMPACT_ATOMS: atom_id res chain seq x y z
N MET A 1 -6.99 -6.72 16.71
CA MET A 1 -7.51 -6.62 15.33
C MET A 1 -9.00 -6.37 15.36
N ALA A 2 -9.60 -5.80 14.32
CA ALA A 2 -11.04 -5.73 14.20
C ALA A 2 -11.56 -7.15 13.92
N ALA A 3 -12.56 -7.60 14.68
CA ALA A 3 -13.27 -8.85 14.41
C ALA A 3 -14.32 -8.60 13.31
N ASN A 4 -14.63 -9.60 12.51
CA ASN A 4 -15.66 -9.57 11.46
C ASN A 4 -15.34 -8.64 10.28
N LEU A 5 -14.12 -8.72 9.74
CA LEU A 5 -13.79 -8.10 8.46
C LEU A 5 -14.10 -9.07 7.32
N ASP A 6 -14.85 -8.61 6.33
CA ASP A 6 -15.15 -9.39 5.12
C ASP A 6 -14.04 -9.21 4.09
N TYR A 7 -13.61 -7.96 3.89
CA TYR A 7 -12.57 -7.62 2.92
C TYR A 7 -11.50 -6.72 3.52
N ALA A 8 -10.29 -6.85 3.00
CA ALA A 8 -9.21 -5.90 3.20
C ALA A 8 -8.79 -5.31 1.85
N PHE A 9 -9.01 -4.02 1.67
CA PHE A 9 -8.55 -3.31 0.48
C PHE A 9 -7.08 -2.94 0.66
N LEU A 10 -6.22 -3.57 -0.15
CA LEU A 10 -4.80 -3.26 -0.24
C LEU A 10 -4.64 -2.08 -1.18
N VAL A 11 -4.62 -0.88 -0.61
CA VAL A 11 -4.63 0.38 -1.37
C VAL A 11 -3.21 0.81 -1.69
N MET A 12 -2.90 0.92 -2.98
CA MET A 12 -1.63 1.41 -3.50
C MET A 12 -1.87 2.42 -4.61
N SER A 13 -1.00 3.41 -4.74
CA SER A 13 -1.10 4.36 -5.85
C SER A 13 -0.21 3.93 -7.02
N LEU A 14 -0.70 4.12 -8.23
CA LEU A 14 -0.02 3.75 -9.49
C LEU A 14 1.05 4.76 -9.93
N ASN A 15 1.30 5.78 -9.13
CA ASN A 15 2.44 6.66 -9.30
C ASN A 15 3.68 6.09 -8.59
N ASP A 16 4.58 6.92 -8.10
CA ASP A 16 5.89 6.57 -7.51
C ASP A 16 5.84 5.63 -6.28
N ASN A 17 4.65 5.27 -5.79
CA ASN A 17 4.47 4.46 -4.58
C ASN A 17 3.93 3.03 -4.85
N PHE A 18 4.07 2.52 -6.08
CA PHE A 18 3.69 1.15 -6.42
C PHE A 18 4.77 0.16 -5.97
N ASN A 19 4.46 -0.68 -4.97
CA ASN A 19 5.40 -1.65 -4.40
C ASN A 19 4.72 -3.01 -4.20
N LEU A 20 5.08 -3.97 -5.06
CA LEU A 20 4.52 -5.33 -5.05
C LEU A 20 4.92 -6.13 -3.80
N ASN A 21 6.11 -5.92 -3.25
CA ASN A 21 6.55 -6.62 -2.05
C ASN A 21 5.73 -6.19 -0.84
N ARG A 22 5.38 -4.90 -0.75
CA ARG A 22 4.47 -4.38 0.28
C ARG A 22 3.08 -5.01 0.14
N ALA A 23 2.55 -5.11 -1.09
CA ALA A 23 1.29 -5.78 -1.35
C ALA A 23 1.31 -7.24 -0.92
N LEU A 24 2.40 -7.95 -1.20
CA LEU A 24 2.57 -9.36 -0.82
C LEU A 24 2.53 -9.53 0.71
N ARG A 25 3.22 -8.65 1.46
CA ARG A 25 3.20 -8.69 2.93
C ARG A 25 1.80 -8.45 3.49
N TYR A 26 1.12 -7.40 3.02
CA TYR A 26 -0.26 -7.13 3.44
C TYR A 26 -1.19 -8.30 3.11
N ALA A 27 -1.09 -8.84 1.90
CA ALA A 27 -1.89 -9.98 1.47
C ALA A 27 -1.67 -11.21 2.36
N ALA A 28 -0.41 -11.54 2.67
CA ALA A 28 -0.06 -12.67 3.52
C ALA A 28 -0.66 -12.51 4.93
N THR A 29 -0.52 -11.33 5.54
CA THR A 29 -1.08 -11.04 6.86
C THR A 29 -2.61 -11.16 6.88
N VAL A 30 -3.27 -10.59 5.85
CA VAL A 30 -4.73 -10.59 5.75
C VAL A 30 -5.28 -12.00 5.54
N LEU A 31 -4.62 -12.80 4.67
CA LEU A 31 -5.01 -14.19 4.41
C LEU A 31 -4.84 -15.08 5.63
N GLN A 32 -3.81 -14.88 6.45
CA GLN A 32 -3.61 -15.61 7.71
C GLN A 32 -4.76 -15.40 8.71
N GLU A 33 -5.40 -14.24 8.65
CA GLU A 33 -6.57 -13.91 9.48
C GLU A 33 -7.90 -14.37 8.86
N GLY A 34 -7.86 -15.05 7.72
CA GLY A 34 -9.05 -15.52 7.01
C GLY A 34 -9.86 -14.41 6.32
N ILE A 35 -9.28 -13.21 6.16
CA ILE A 35 -9.92 -12.06 5.51
C ILE A 35 -9.59 -12.09 4.03
N GLN A 36 -10.54 -11.71 3.17
CA GLN A 36 -10.33 -11.69 1.73
C GLN A 36 -9.64 -10.39 1.27
N PRO A 37 -8.39 -10.46 0.76
CA PRO A 37 -7.72 -9.29 0.23
C PRO A 37 -8.22 -8.92 -1.16
N VAL A 38 -8.29 -7.61 -1.42
CA VAL A 38 -8.61 -7.02 -2.73
C VAL A 38 -7.61 -5.90 -2.99
N ALA A 39 -6.89 -5.94 -4.09
CA ALA A 39 -5.97 -4.87 -4.45
C ALA A 39 -6.70 -3.73 -5.13
N VAL A 40 -6.54 -2.52 -4.60
CA VAL A 40 -7.10 -1.29 -5.15
C VAL A 40 -5.96 -0.35 -5.53
N LEU A 41 -5.69 -0.27 -6.83
CA LEU A 41 -4.64 0.55 -7.40
C LEU A 41 -5.22 1.92 -7.73
N THR A 42 -4.92 2.90 -6.91
CA THR A 42 -5.46 4.26 -7.03
C THR A 42 -4.64 5.14 -7.95
N LYS A 43 -5.18 6.33 -8.28
CA LYS A 43 -4.55 7.33 -9.16
C LYS A 43 -4.24 6.76 -10.56
N ALA A 44 -5.16 5.95 -11.08
CA ALA A 44 -5.02 5.37 -12.41
C ALA A 44 -4.92 6.44 -13.51
N ASP A 45 -5.51 7.60 -13.28
CA ASP A 45 -5.45 8.80 -14.13
C ASP A 45 -4.04 9.37 -14.29
N LEU A 46 -3.11 9.07 -13.38
CA LEU A 46 -1.71 9.53 -13.42
C LEU A 46 -0.75 8.48 -13.98
N CYS A 47 -1.25 7.33 -14.44
CA CYS A 47 -0.43 6.21 -14.88
C CYS A 47 -0.69 5.84 -16.34
N GLU A 48 0.36 5.86 -17.16
CA GLU A 48 0.25 5.47 -18.58
C GLU A 48 0.21 3.94 -18.80
N ASN A 49 0.71 3.17 -17.83
CA ASN A 49 0.94 1.72 -17.98
C ASN A 49 0.09 0.86 -17.02
N VAL A 50 -1.15 1.28 -16.74
CA VAL A 50 -2.05 0.65 -15.78
C VAL A 50 -2.17 -0.86 -15.99
N GLU A 51 -2.46 -1.32 -17.22
CA GLU A 51 -2.65 -2.74 -17.51
C GLU A 51 -1.36 -3.57 -17.31
N SER A 52 -0.20 -3.00 -17.59
CA SER A 52 1.08 -3.67 -17.33
C SER A 52 1.28 -3.90 -15.84
N LEU A 53 0.98 -2.90 -14.99
CA LEU A 53 1.09 -3.01 -13.53
C LEU A 53 0.04 -3.96 -12.94
N LYS A 54 -1.19 -3.96 -13.45
CA LYS A 54 -2.22 -4.96 -13.10
C LYS A 54 -1.75 -6.38 -13.42
N MET A 55 -1.13 -6.59 -14.60
CA MET A 55 -0.59 -7.89 -14.98
C MET A 55 0.55 -8.34 -14.09
N GLN A 56 1.47 -7.43 -13.73
CA GLN A 56 2.55 -7.73 -12.79
C GLN A 56 2.00 -8.16 -11.43
N PHE A 57 0.98 -7.44 -10.92
CA PHE A 57 0.32 -7.80 -9.68
C PHE A 57 -0.34 -9.19 -9.76
N LYS A 58 -1.14 -9.43 -10.80
CA LYS A 58 -1.81 -10.72 -11.02
C LYS A 58 -0.84 -11.89 -11.19
N LYS A 59 0.33 -11.64 -11.78
CA LYS A 59 1.38 -12.68 -11.91
C LYS A 59 1.95 -13.09 -10.55
N MET A 60 2.08 -12.14 -9.63
CA MET A 60 2.62 -12.39 -8.28
C MET A 60 1.56 -12.94 -7.32
N LEU A 61 0.34 -12.45 -7.42
CA LEU A 61 -0.80 -12.76 -6.53
C LEU A 61 -2.06 -13.10 -7.35
N PRO A 62 -2.07 -14.23 -8.08
CA PRO A 62 -3.13 -14.57 -9.03
C PRO A 62 -4.50 -14.77 -8.38
N GLN A 63 -4.53 -15.10 -7.09
CA GLN A 63 -5.76 -15.33 -6.32
C GLN A 63 -6.42 -14.03 -5.83
N ILE A 64 -5.75 -12.87 -5.96
CA ILE A 64 -6.27 -11.59 -5.48
C ILE A 64 -6.87 -10.81 -6.64
N LYS A 65 -8.11 -10.34 -6.47
CA LYS A 65 -8.74 -9.42 -7.42
C LYS A 65 -8.03 -8.08 -7.40
N VAL A 66 -7.84 -7.49 -8.58
CA VAL A 66 -7.10 -6.23 -8.77
C VAL A 66 -7.95 -5.25 -9.55
N HIS A 67 -8.24 -4.12 -8.95
CA HIS A 67 -8.96 -3.01 -9.53
C HIS A 67 -8.05 -1.79 -9.63
N ALA A 68 -8.05 -1.14 -10.80
CA ALA A 68 -7.37 0.14 -10.98
C ALA A 68 -8.42 1.23 -11.06
N VAL A 69 -8.31 2.23 -10.19
CA VAL A 69 -9.34 3.24 -10.02
C VAL A 69 -8.75 4.65 -9.97
N SER A 70 -9.53 5.61 -10.42
CA SER A 70 -9.31 7.02 -10.12
C SER A 70 -10.51 7.58 -9.36
N ALA A 71 -10.32 7.87 -8.09
CA ALA A 71 -11.34 8.53 -7.27
C ALA A 71 -11.58 9.99 -7.70
N LEU A 72 -10.70 10.56 -8.53
CA LEU A 72 -10.81 11.91 -9.04
C LEU A 72 -11.66 11.98 -10.31
N THR A 73 -11.43 11.05 -11.26
CA THR A 73 -12.17 11.00 -12.54
C THR A 73 -13.39 10.11 -12.50
N GLY A 74 -13.46 9.18 -11.53
CA GLY A 74 -14.50 8.15 -11.43
C GLY A 74 -14.17 6.87 -12.18
N ASP A 75 -13.08 6.83 -12.94
CA ASP A 75 -12.70 5.67 -13.75
C ASP A 75 -12.45 4.43 -12.85
N GLY A 76 -13.04 3.30 -13.24
CA GLY A 76 -12.93 2.01 -12.54
C GLY A 76 -13.63 1.93 -11.18
N MET A 77 -14.23 3.02 -10.68
CA MET A 77 -14.92 3.02 -9.37
C MET A 77 -16.12 2.09 -9.32
N ASP A 78 -16.79 1.87 -10.45
CA ASP A 78 -17.92 0.96 -10.60
C ASP A 78 -17.53 -0.51 -10.35
N GLU A 79 -16.30 -0.90 -10.64
CA GLU A 79 -15.78 -2.25 -10.34
C GLU A 79 -15.80 -2.56 -8.83
N LEU A 80 -15.75 -1.53 -7.96
CA LEU A 80 -15.80 -1.70 -6.52
C LEU A 80 -17.19 -1.93 -5.96
N ASN A 81 -18.26 -1.72 -6.75
CA ASN A 81 -19.64 -1.89 -6.31
C ASN A 81 -19.97 -3.33 -5.88
N GLU A 82 -19.22 -4.32 -6.36
CA GLU A 82 -19.41 -5.71 -5.94
C GLU A 82 -19.18 -5.91 -4.43
N TYR A 83 -18.36 -5.04 -3.80
CA TYR A 83 -18.02 -5.07 -2.38
C TYR A 83 -18.91 -4.15 -1.53
N LEU A 84 -19.71 -3.28 -2.16
CA LEU A 84 -20.47 -2.24 -1.47
C LEU A 84 -21.91 -2.72 -1.15
N LYS A 85 -22.03 -3.86 -0.51
CA LYS A 85 -23.34 -4.41 -0.05
C LYS A 85 -23.51 -4.15 1.43
N SER A 86 -24.74 -3.80 1.84
CA SER A 86 -25.07 -3.54 3.24
C SER A 86 -24.66 -4.71 4.14
N GLY A 87 -24.08 -4.39 5.29
CA GLY A 87 -23.59 -5.35 6.28
C GLY A 87 -22.16 -5.83 6.03
N ILE A 88 -21.50 -5.44 4.94
CA ILE A 88 -20.09 -5.74 4.67
C ILE A 88 -19.19 -4.78 5.45
N THR A 89 -18.10 -5.31 5.98
CA THR A 89 -17.06 -4.52 6.66
C THR A 89 -15.73 -4.62 5.89
N ILE A 90 -15.19 -3.47 5.52
CA ILE A 90 -13.97 -3.33 4.71
C ILE A 90 -12.90 -2.62 5.52
N ALA A 91 -11.71 -3.22 5.67
CA ALA A 91 -10.53 -2.54 6.18
C ALA A 91 -9.71 -1.94 5.04
N LEU A 92 -9.15 -0.74 5.23
CA LEU A 92 -8.23 -0.12 4.28
C LEU A 92 -6.80 -0.25 4.76
N LEU A 93 -5.95 -0.87 3.95
CA LEU A 93 -4.53 -1.07 4.19
C LEU A 93 -3.73 -0.35 3.11
N GLY A 94 -2.76 0.44 3.50
CA GLY A 94 -1.92 1.16 2.55
C GLY A 94 -1.20 2.33 3.21
N SER A 95 -0.07 2.74 2.64
CA SER A 95 0.77 3.81 3.14
C SER A 95 0.07 5.18 3.14
N SER A 96 0.70 6.17 3.76
CA SER A 96 0.21 7.55 3.72
C SER A 96 0.28 8.09 2.28
N GLY A 97 -0.70 8.91 1.89
CA GLY A 97 -0.72 9.55 0.58
C GLY A 97 -1.16 8.68 -0.60
N VAL A 98 -1.42 7.37 -0.41
CA VAL A 98 -1.91 6.50 -1.50
C VAL A 98 -3.36 6.76 -1.92
N GLY A 99 -4.08 7.69 -1.27
CA GLY A 99 -5.44 8.09 -1.66
C GLY A 99 -6.56 7.37 -0.92
N LYS A 100 -6.33 6.75 0.26
CA LYS A 100 -7.39 6.09 1.05
C LYS A 100 -8.57 7.00 1.37
N SER A 101 -8.30 8.19 1.91
CA SER A 101 -9.38 9.15 2.26
C SER A 101 -10.14 9.63 1.02
N THR A 102 -9.45 9.86 -0.09
CA THR A 102 -10.09 10.23 -1.35
C THR A 102 -10.97 9.11 -1.90
N LEU A 103 -10.48 7.86 -1.80
CA LEU A 103 -11.24 6.67 -2.18
C LEU A 103 -12.52 6.54 -1.35
N VAL A 104 -12.43 6.68 -0.02
CA VAL A 104 -13.60 6.60 0.88
C VAL A 104 -14.61 7.69 0.55
N ASN A 105 -14.18 8.93 0.33
CA ASN A 105 -15.07 10.02 -0.04
C ASN A 105 -15.77 9.77 -1.37
N ALA A 106 -15.06 9.22 -2.36
CA ALA A 106 -15.63 8.86 -3.64
C ALA A 106 -16.68 7.74 -3.49
N LEU A 107 -16.42 6.72 -2.66
CA LEU A 107 -17.37 5.64 -2.37
C LEU A 107 -18.58 6.13 -1.56
N ALA A 108 -18.39 7.13 -0.70
CA ALA A 108 -19.47 7.75 0.07
C ALA A 108 -20.32 8.73 -0.77
N GLY A 109 -19.78 9.23 -1.89
CA GLY A 109 -20.39 10.31 -2.67
C GLY A 109 -20.40 11.67 -1.95
N THR A 110 -19.70 11.80 -0.84
CA THR A 110 -19.60 13.01 -0.04
C THR A 110 -18.29 13.02 0.76
N GLU A 111 -17.88 14.19 1.24
CA GLU A 111 -16.68 14.32 2.06
C GLU A 111 -16.93 13.84 3.50
N VAL A 112 -16.63 12.57 3.77
CA VAL A 112 -16.70 11.96 5.11
C VAL A 112 -15.34 11.91 5.80
N MET A 113 -14.26 12.02 5.03
CA MET A 113 -12.87 12.11 5.51
C MET A 113 -12.21 13.37 4.98
N LYS A 114 -11.49 14.07 5.85
CA LYS A 114 -10.67 15.21 5.41
C LYS A 114 -9.57 14.72 4.46
N THR A 115 -9.63 15.17 3.23
CA THR A 115 -8.56 15.06 2.25
C THR A 115 -7.70 16.30 2.37
N GLY A 116 -6.47 16.20 2.72
CA GLY A 116 -5.59 17.35 2.83
C GLY A 116 -4.15 16.93 2.91
N GLU A 117 -3.30 17.76 2.37
CA GLU A 117 -1.86 17.68 2.32
C GLU A 117 -1.25 16.97 3.53
N ILE A 118 -0.31 16.08 3.22
CA ILE A 118 0.66 15.46 4.13
C ILE A 118 0.67 16.17 5.48
N ARG A 119 0.36 15.43 6.53
CA ARG A 119 0.47 15.88 7.94
C ARG A 119 1.93 16.22 8.28
N GLU A 120 2.49 17.22 7.60
CA GLU A 120 3.85 17.74 7.84
C GLU A 120 3.99 18.48 9.17
N LYS A 121 2.93 18.69 9.94
CA LYS A 121 3.00 19.54 11.16
C LYS A 121 3.00 18.81 12.48
N ASP A 122 2.89 17.49 12.55
CA ASP A 122 2.93 16.77 13.82
C ASP A 122 4.27 16.06 14.13
N ALA A 123 5.36 16.46 13.47
CA ALA A 123 6.71 15.96 13.74
C ALA A 123 7.32 16.50 15.05
N LYS A 124 6.56 17.11 15.96
CA LYS A 124 7.02 17.47 17.30
C LYS A 124 6.05 17.03 18.38
N GLY A 125 6.25 15.80 18.84
CA GLY A 125 6.03 15.43 20.24
C GLY A 125 4.64 15.59 20.78
N ARG A 126 3.68 14.73 20.38
CA ARG A 126 2.66 14.19 21.28
C ARG A 126 1.94 13.05 20.58
N HIS A 127 1.94 11.87 21.19
CA HIS A 127 1.08 10.74 20.81
C HIS A 127 -0.36 11.21 20.75
N THR A 128 -0.88 11.44 19.56
CA THR A 128 -2.25 11.89 19.42
C THR A 128 -2.97 10.93 18.48
N THR A 129 -3.82 10.13 19.12
CA THR A 129 -5.06 9.59 18.59
C THR A 129 -4.96 8.36 17.72
N THR A 130 -4.84 7.22 18.38
CA THR A 130 -5.22 5.88 17.91
C THR A 130 -6.75 5.77 17.80
N TYR A 131 -7.43 6.66 17.12
CA TYR A 131 -8.83 6.45 16.78
C TYR A 131 -8.92 5.76 15.43
N ARG A 132 -9.30 4.49 15.45
CA ARG A 132 -9.79 3.79 14.28
C ARG A 132 -11.07 4.47 13.85
N ASN A 133 -11.08 5.12 12.72
CA ASN A 133 -12.29 5.73 12.18
C ASN A 133 -13.11 4.62 11.53
N MET A 134 -14.25 4.33 12.12
CA MET A 134 -15.29 3.51 11.54
C MET A 134 -16.27 4.43 10.83
N ILE A 135 -16.44 4.25 9.53
CA ILE A 135 -17.27 5.09 8.68
C ILE A 135 -18.32 4.20 8.04
N GLU A 136 -19.59 4.49 8.28
CA GLU A 136 -20.69 3.86 7.58
C GLU A 136 -20.96 4.63 6.28
N LEU A 137 -20.86 3.92 5.15
CA LEU A 137 -21.20 4.47 3.84
C LEU A 137 -22.72 4.48 3.61
N PRO A 138 -23.23 5.32 2.71
CA PRO A 138 -24.66 5.33 2.36
C PRO A 138 -25.19 3.98 1.87
N SER A 139 -24.32 3.11 1.38
CA SER A 139 -24.64 1.73 0.99
C SER A 139 -24.87 0.78 2.20
N GLY A 140 -24.61 1.23 3.44
CA GLY A 140 -24.63 0.39 4.64
C GLY A 140 -23.36 -0.46 4.82
N VAL A 141 -22.29 -0.17 4.08
CA VAL A 141 -20.96 -0.75 4.26
C VAL A 141 -20.23 -0.02 5.36
N ILE A 142 -19.55 -0.75 6.21
CA ILE A 142 -18.67 -0.19 7.23
C ILE A 142 -17.24 -0.20 6.70
N VAL A 143 -16.63 0.97 6.60
CA VAL A 143 -15.21 1.12 6.25
C VAL A 143 -14.43 1.42 7.53
N ILE A 144 -13.39 0.64 7.77
CA ILE A 144 -12.45 0.87 8.88
C ILE A 144 -11.17 1.42 8.27
N ASP A 145 -10.93 2.71 8.47
CA ASP A 145 -9.61 3.29 8.22
C ASP A 145 -8.73 2.94 9.42
N THR A 146 -7.68 2.20 9.17
CA THR A 146 -6.69 1.86 10.17
C THR A 146 -5.51 2.83 10.06
N PRO A 147 -5.57 4.05 10.66
CA PRO A 147 -4.46 5.00 10.65
C PRO A 147 -3.37 4.54 11.62
N GLY A 148 -2.94 3.35 11.59
CA GLY A 148 -2.03 2.82 12.59
C GLY A 148 -1.92 1.31 12.51
N MET A 149 -1.96 0.73 11.32
CA MET A 149 -1.36 -0.59 11.16
C MET A 149 0.17 -0.57 11.37
N ARG A 150 0.67 0.54 11.87
CA ARG A 150 1.94 0.68 12.60
C ARG A 150 2.08 -0.32 13.76
N GLU A 151 0.98 -0.81 14.32
CA GLU A 151 0.99 -1.71 15.48
C GLU A 151 0.92 -3.20 15.13
N ILE A 152 0.72 -3.57 13.88
CA ILE A 152 1.05 -4.92 13.43
C ILE A 152 2.53 -4.86 13.07
N GLY A 153 3.41 -5.16 14.00
CA GLY A 153 4.86 -4.99 13.98
C GLY A 153 5.66 -5.57 12.79
N LEU A 154 4.99 -5.77 11.66
CA LEU A 154 5.56 -6.14 10.37
C LEU A 154 5.40 -5.02 9.32
N CYS A 155 4.57 -3.99 9.56
CA CYS A 155 4.31 -2.94 8.58
C CYS A 155 5.14 -1.67 8.82
N ASP A 156 5.56 -1.40 10.06
CA ASP A 156 6.29 -0.17 10.40
C ASP A 156 7.81 -0.28 10.23
N VAL A 157 8.31 -1.48 10.35
CA VAL A 157 9.74 -1.71 10.11
C VAL A 157 10.06 -1.45 8.65
N ASP A 158 9.11 -1.67 7.76
CA ASP A 158 9.33 -1.61 6.32
C ASP A 158 9.11 -0.23 5.69
N GLU A 159 8.18 0.62 6.17
CA GLU A 159 8.11 2.00 5.68
C GLU A 159 9.33 2.82 6.11
N GLY A 160 9.78 2.64 7.34
CA GLY A 160 11.01 3.25 7.82
C GLY A 160 12.26 2.62 7.20
N LEU A 161 12.24 1.33 6.86
CA LEU A 161 13.32 0.65 6.16
C LEU A 161 13.32 0.98 4.66
N ASP A 162 12.17 0.96 3.99
CA ASP A 162 12.07 1.34 2.57
C ASP A 162 12.55 2.79 2.36
N ASP A 163 12.11 3.75 3.19
CA ASP A 163 12.58 5.13 3.13
C ASP A 163 14.04 5.30 3.59
N THR A 164 14.47 4.50 4.58
CA THR A 164 15.84 4.56 5.12
C THR A 164 16.84 3.87 4.21
N PHE A 165 16.42 2.84 3.46
CA PHE A 165 17.27 2.01 2.60
C PHE A 165 16.88 2.10 1.11
N GLU A 166 16.20 3.19 0.69
CA GLU A 166 15.83 3.43 -0.70
C GLU A 166 17.06 3.40 -1.63
N ASP A 167 18.17 3.98 -1.18
CA ASP A 167 19.46 3.95 -1.86
C ASP A 167 19.98 2.51 -2.08
N ILE A 168 19.82 1.63 -1.09
CA ILE A 168 20.20 0.21 -1.20
C ILE A 168 19.22 -0.53 -2.12
N ALA A 169 17.91 -0.26 -2.02
CA ALA A 169 16.90 -0.86 -2.87
C ALA A 169 17.10 -0.48 -4.35
N GLU A 170 17.43 0.78 -4.64
CA GLU A 170 17.80 1.24 -5.99
C GLU A 170 19.06 0.54 -6.54
N LEU A 171 20.06 0.31 -5.69
CA LEU A 171 21.26 -0.42 -6.06
C LEU A 171 20.94 -1.91 -6.30
N ALA A 172 20.13 -2.52 -5.44
CA ALA A 172 19.70 -3.91 -5.58
C ALA A 172 18.94 -4.16 -6.89
N ALA A 173 18.12 -3.20 -7.32
CA ALA A 173 17.43 -3.25 -8.61
C ALA A 173 18.38 -3.25 -9.82
N LYS A 174 19.61 -2.74 -9.67
CA LYS A 174 20.66 -2.72 -10.69
C LYS A 174 21.54 -3.98 -10.68
N CYS A 175 21.33 -4.92 -9.76
CA CYS A 175 22.06 -6.17 -9.71
C CYS A 175 21.77 -7.04 -10.94
N ARG A 176 22.75 -7.83 -11.39
CA ARG A 176 22.60 -8.73 -12.54
C ARG A 176 21.53 -9.80 -12.29
N PHE A 177 21.40 -10.28 -11.06
CA PHE A 177 20.46 -11.34 -10.68
C PHE A 177 19.34 -10.74 -9.84
N ARG A 178 18.10 -11.15 -10.11
CA ARG A 178 16.91 -10.68 -9.38
C ARG A 178 16.84 -11.20 -7.93
N ASP A 179 17.51 -12.32 -7.66
CA ASP A 179 17.63 -13.00 -6.38
C ASP A 179 19.02 -12.78 -5.74
N CYS A 180 19.69 -11.69 -6.08
CA CYS A 180 21.00 -11.36 -5.55
C CYS A 180 20.97 -11.19 -4.04
N THR A 181 21.78 -11.97 -3.31
CA THR A 181 21.89 -11.88 -1.85
C THR A 181 22.96 -10.88 -1.41
N HIS A 182 23.62 -10.22 -2.37
CA HIS A 182 24.67 -9.21 -2.19
C HIS A 182 25.90 -9.70 -1.42
N THR A 183 26.10 -11.01 -1.34
CA THR A 183 27.22 -11.63 -0.61
C THR A 183 28.43 -11.93 -1.54
N ASN A 184 28.25 -12.78 -2.54
CA ASN A 184 29.34 -13.25 -3.42
C ASN A 184 28.99 -13.22 -4.93
N GLU A 185 27.85 -12.71 -5.30
CA GLU A 185 27.37 -12.71 -6.67
C GLU A 185 28.21 -11.79 -7.56
N PRO A 186 28.60 -12.27 -8.75
CA PRO A 186 29.37 -11.45 -9.69
C PRO A 186 28.50 -10.32 -10.25
N ARG A 187 29.06 -9.13 -10.35
CA ARG A 187 28.37 -7.91 -10.79
C ARG A 187 27.18 -7.51 -9.92
N CYS A 188 27.34 -7.67 -8.61
CA CYS A 188 26.43 -7.13 -7.62
C CYS A 188 26.62 -5.60 -7.52
N ALA A 189 25.57 -4.82 -7.82
CA ALA A 189 25.64 -3.37 -7.80
C ALA A 189 25.82 -2.81 -6.38
N VAL A 190 25.25 -3.46 -5.37
CA VAL A 190 25.41 -3.08 -3.96
C VAL A 190 26.85 -3.25 -3.51
N ARG A 191 27.49 -4.38 -3.82
CA ARG A 191 28.91 -4.59 -3.50
C ARG A 191 29.82 -3.61 -4.21
N GLN A 192 29.56 -3.34 -5.50
CA GLN A 192 30.32 -2.32 -6.24
C GLN A 192 30.19 -0.94 -5.61
N ALA A 193 29.01 -0.60 -5.08
CA ALA A 193 28.78 0.66 -4.37
C ALA A 193 29.56 0.72 -3.04
N ILE A 194 29.71 -0.40 -2.35
CA ILE A 194 30.54 -0.49 -1.15
C ILE A 194 32.03 -0.38 -1.52
N GLU A 195 32.48 -1.10 -2.53
CA GLU A 195 33.88 -1.12 -2.98
C GLU A 195 34.35 0.25 -3.50
N ASN A 196 33.47 1.02 -4.15
CA ASN A 196 33.80 2.37 -4.65
C ASN A 196 33.51 3.50 -3.64
N GLY A 197 33.00 3.16 -2.44
CA GLY A 197 32.74 4.10 -1.36
C GLY A 197 31.47 4.94 -1.49
N SER A 198 30.60 4.66 -2.47
CA SER A 198 29.32 5.34 -2.61
C SER A 198 28.24 4.83 -1.62
N LEU A 199 28.45 3.64 -1.07
CA LEU A 199 27.69 3.08 0.04
C LEU A 199 28.66 2.63 1.13
N SER A 200 28.42 3.01 2.40
CA SER A 200 29.27 2.52 3.49
C SER A 200 28.90 1.08 3.88
N GLN A 201 29.91 0.31 4.31
CA GLN A 201 29.70 -1.06 4.80
C GLN A 201 28.78 -1.11 6.03
N GLU A 202 28.83 -0.06 6.87
CA GLU A 202 28.01 0.05 8.09
C GLU A 202 26.54 0.35 7.79
N ARG A 203 26.27 0.91 6.60
CA ARG A 203 24.92 1.22 6.15
C ARG A 203 24.24 0.01 5.49
N PHE A 204 25.03 -0.92 4.93
CA PHE A 204 24.56 -2.18 4.37
C PHE A 204 24.42 -3.26 5.46
#